data_950dd044c08c8099b326f261e58aa9d3
#
_entry.id   950dd044c08c8099b326f261e58aa9d3
#
_cell.length_a   1.000
_cell.length_b   1.000
_cell.length_c   1.000
_cell.angle_alpha   90.00
_cell.angle_beta   90.00
_cell.angle_gamma   90.00
#
_symmetry.space_group_name_H-M   'P 1'
#
loop_
_entity.id
_entity.type
_entity.pdbx_description
1 polymer ?
#
loop_
_entity_poly.entity_id
_entity_poly.type
_entity_poly.pdbx_seq_one_letter_code
_entity_poly.pdbx_strand_id
1 'polypeptide(L)'
;MLLKEVARRLQTSLRAADTVCRLGGDEFGILLEDCDPEQAERVAQKICDRMDQFRFVHEDKRFRIGVSIGMVPLDARWSSTAALQQAADTACYAAKDGGRNRVHVWFDTDAAVSARQFEVQWTSRIEQALDTDAFVLFAQRIVAQRTGAAGLHAEVLLRMRAE
;
A
#
# COMPACT_ATOMS: atom_id res chain seq x y z
N MET A 1 -8.25 -11.93 -11.34
CA MET A 1 -8.23 -13.19 -10.57
C MET A 1 -7.43 -13.07 -9.28
N LEU A 2 -6.20 -12.55 -9.30
CA LEU A 2 -5.35 -12.41 -8.10
C LEU A 2 -6.02 -11.69 -6.91
N LEU A 3 -6.53 -10.49 -7.11
CA LEU A 3 -7.15 -9.70 -6.03
C LEU A 3 -8.37 -10.40 -5.38
N LYS A 4 -9.12 -11.22 -6.13
CA LYS A 4 -10.20 -12.04 -5.54
C LYS A 4 -9.66 -13.10 -4.60
N GLU A 5 -8.53 -13.71 -4.95
CA GLU A 5 -7.88 -14.71 -4.11
C GLU A 5 -7.27 -14.07 -2.86
N VAL A 6 -6.67 -12.88 -3.00
CA VAL A 6 -6.20 -12.08 -1.86
C VAL A 6 -7.36 -11.75 -0.92
N ALA A 7 -8.46 -11.18 -1.44
CA ALA A 7 -9.64 -10.86 -0.64
C ALA A 7 -10.18 -12.07 0.13
N ARG A 8 -10.30 -13.23 -0.53
CA ARG A 8 -10.74 -14.49 0.09
C ARG A 8 -9.81 -14.92 1.23
N ARG A 9 -8.50 -14.79 1.05
CA ARG A 9 -7.51 -15.13 2.08
C ARG A 9 -7.57 -14.18 3.27
N LEU A 10 -7.76 -12.89 3.03
CA LEU A 10 -7.98 -11.91 4.09
C LEU A 10 -9.23 -12.28 4.88
N GLN A 11 -10.37 -12.49 4.22
CA GLN A 11 -11.62 -12.89 4.87
C GLN A 11 -11.48 -14.15 5.72
N THR A 12 -10.79 -15.19 5.22
CA THR A 12 -10.58 -16.43 5.99
C THR A 12 -9.57 -16.31 7.13
N SER A 13 -8.91 -15.18 7.24
CA SER A 13 -7.99 -14.88 8.36
C SER A 13 -8.65 -14.09 9.47
N LEU A 14 -9.86 -13.59 9.24
CA LEU A 14 -10.63 -12.70 10.10
C LEU A 14 -11.81 -13.40 10.74
N ARG A 15 -12.35 -12.80 11.81
CA ARG A 15 -13.57 -13.25 12.48
C ARG A 15 -14.80 -12.72 11.73
N ALA A 16 -15.97 -13.26 12.06
CA ALA A 16 -17.23 -12.79 11.46
C ALA A 16 -17.57 -11.33 11.84
N ALA A 17 -17.09 -10.84 12.99
CA ALA A 17 -17.26 -9.46 13.42
C ALA A 17 -16.32 -8.49 12.69
N ASP A 18 -15.18 -8.98 12.18
CA ASP A 18 -14.19 -8.12 11.51
C ASP A 18 -14.66 -7.77 10.09
N THR A 19 -14.32 -6.57 9.67
CA THR A 19 -14.67 -6.09 8.32
C THR A 19 -13.42 -6.00 7.45
N VAL A 20 -13.52 -6.49 6.20
CA VAL A 20 -12.53 -6.28 5.16
C VAL A 20 -13.16 -5.63 3.94
N CYS A 21 -12.52 -4.60 3.41
CA CYS A 21 -12.94 -3.90 2.20
C CYS A 21 -11.74 -3.66 1.28
N ARG A 22 -12.02 -3.47 0.00
CA ARG A 22 -11.02 -3.00 -0.97
C ARG A 22 -11.17 -1.49 -1.12
N LEU A 23 -10.10 -0.75 -0.84
CA LEU A 23 -10.08 0.71 -0.92
C LEU A 23 -9.85 1.18 -2.35
N GLY A 24 -8.96 0.50 -3.09
CA GLY A 24 -8.66 0.81 -4.48
C GLY A 24 -7.43 0.00 -4.94
N GLY A 25 -7.17 -0.08 -6.23
CA GLY A 25 -5.97 -0.75 -6.74
C GLY A 25 -5.70 -2.11 -6.10
N ASP A 26 -4.59 -2.23 -5.39
CA ASP A 26 -4.17 -3.39 -4.59
C ASP A 26 -4.31 -3.17 -3.07
N GLU A 27 -5.00 -2.10 -2.67
CA GLU A 27 -5.18 -1.70 -1.27
C GLU A 27 -6.44 -2.25 -0.66
N PHE A 28 -6.31 -2.78 0.56
CA PHE A 28 -7.39 -3.32 1.38
C PHE A 28 -7.39 -2.66 2.75
N GLY A 29 -8.58 -2.35 3.27
CA GLY A 29 -8.79 -1.92 4.63
C GLY A 29 -9.37 -3.07 5.46
N ILE A 30 -8.91 -3.20 6.71
CA ILE A 30 -9.41 -4.16 7.68
C ILE A 30 -9.77 -3.41 8.96
N LEU A 31 -10.98 -3.64 9.45
CA LEU A 31 -11.41 -3.17 10.75
C LEU A 31 -11.56 -4.37 11.67
N LEU A 32 -10.80 -4.37 12.76
CA LEU A 32 -10.88 -5.38 13.82
C LEU A 32 -11.71 -4.81 14.96
N GLU A 33 -12.85 -5.44 15.24
CA GLU A 33 -13.76 -5.02 16.30
C GLU A 33 -13.39 -5.70 17.63
N ASP A 34 -13.59 -4.98 18.75
CA ASP A 34 -13.35 -5.48 20.10
C ASP A 34 -12.02 -6.24 20.23
N CYS A 35 -10.95 -5.60 19.79
CA CYS A 35 -9.63 -6.18 19.68
C CYS A 35 -8.60 -5.28 20.37
N ASP A 36 -7.89 -5.81 21.36
CA ASP A 36 -6.77 -5.08 21.94
C ASP A 36 -5.57 -4.97 20.95
N PRO A 37 -4.68 -3.99 21.14
CA PRO A 37 -3.58 -3.76 20.21
C PRO A 37 -2.68 -4.99 20.00
N GLU A 38 -2.41 -5.76 21.04
CA GLU A 38 -1.55 -6.96 20.93
C GLU A 38 -2.25 -8.07 20.12
N GLN A 39 -3.56 -8.23 20.30
CA GLN A 39 -4.34 -9.18 19.51
C GLN A 39 -4.40 -8.75 18.05
N ALA A 40 -4.60 -7.45 17.80
CA ALA A 40 -4.62 -6.89 16.46
C ALA A 40 -3.27 -7.11 15.74
N GLU A 41 -2.16 -6.89 16.43
CA GLU A 41 -0.82 -7.12 15.89
C GLU A 41 -0.61 -8.60 15.54
N ARG A 42 -1.05 -9.51 16.41
CA ARG A 42 -0.98 -10.97 16.13
C ARG A 42 -1.81 -11.37 14.90
N VAL A 43 -2.99 -10.75 14.73
CA VAL A 43 -3.83 -10.99 13.55
C VAL A 43 -3.14 -10.45 12.29
N ALA A 44 -2.61 -9.23 12.34
CA ALA A 44 -1.89 -8.62 11.25
C ALA A 44 -0.64 -9.41 10.85
N GLN A 45 0.16 -9.88 11.83
CA GLN A 45 1.32 -10.72 11.57
C GLN A 45 0.93 -12.06 10.93
N LYS A 46 -0.14 -12.69 11.40
CA LYS A 46 -0.65 -13.92 10.79
C LYS A 46 -1.10 -13.72 9.33
N ILE A 47 -1.64 -12.55 9.01
CA ILE A 47 -1.97 -12.20 7.62
C ILE A 47 -0.69 -12.08 6.79
N CYS A 48 0.33 -11.37 7.28
CA CYS A 48 1.63 -11.27 6.61
C CYS A 48 2.21 -12.67 6.32
N ASP A 49 2.28 -13.54 7.33
CA ASP A 49 2.85 -14.88 7.21
C ASP A 49 2.10 -15.73 6.19
N ARG A 50 0.77 -15.67 6.21
CA ARG A 50 -0.08 -16.40 5.26
C ARG A 50 0.08 -15.90 3.82
N MET A 51 0.25 -14.60 3.65
CA MET A 51 0.47 -14.03 2.33
C MET A 51 1.89 -14.33 1.82
N ASP A 52 2.88 -14.33 2.69
CA ASP A 52 4.25 -14.71 2.33
C ASP A 52 4.37 -16.18 1.87
N GLN A 53 3.57 -17.06 2.47
CA GLN A 53 3.47 -18.47 2.05
C GLN A 53 2.64 -18.68 0.79
N PHE A 54 1.84 -17.70 0.42
CA PHE A 54 0.97 -17.81 -0.74
C PHE A 54 1.76 -17.80 -2.05
N ARG A 55 1.41 -18.72 -2.94
CA ARG A 55 1.94 -18.80 -4.30
C ARG A 55 0.77 -18.70 -5.26
N PHE A 56 0.70 -17.59 -5.96
CA PHE A 56 -0.26 -17.40 -7.03
C PHE A 56 0.27 -18.02 -8.31
N VAL A 57 -0.51 -18.88 -8.93
CA VAL A 57 -0.16 -19.50 -10.21
C VAL A 57 -1.03 -18.88 -11.30
N HIS A 58 -0.39 -18.40 -12.35
CA HIS A 58 -1.04 -17.86 -13.54
C HIS A 58 -0.20 -18.18 -14.77
N GLU A 59 -0.81 -18.84 -15.77
CA GLU A 59 -0.11 -19.25 -17.01
C GLU A 59 1.23 -19.94 -16.75
N ASP A 60 1.23 -20.98 -15.92
CA ASP A 60 2.40 -21.78 -15.52
C ASP A 60 3.49 -21.00 -14.73
N LYS A 61 3.28 -19.71 -14.47
CA LYS A 61 4.17 -18.90 -13.64
C LYS A 61 3.68 -18.85 -12.20
N ARG A 62 4.64 -18.96 -11.28
CA ARG A 62 4.40 -18.83 -9.82
C ARG A 62 4.86 -17.47 -9.34
N PHE A 63 3.95 -16.75 -8.67
CA PHE A 63 4.22 -15.45 -8.09
C PHE A 63 4.18 -15.54 -6.57
N ARG A 64 5.18 -15.00 -5.92
CA ARG A 64 5.19 -14.74 -4.48
C ARG A 64 4.60 -13.36 -4.24
N ILE A 65 3.73 -13.25 -3.24
CA ILE A 65 3.03 -12.00 -2.91
C ILE A 65 3.26 -11.74 -1.44
N GLY A 66 3.82 -10.58 -1.15
CA GLY A 66 3.91 -10.06 0.21
C GLY A 66 2.86 -9.00 0.48
N VAL A 67 2.61 -8.70 1.73
CA VAL A 67 1.74 -7.61 2.17
C VAL A 67 2.44 -6.76 3.21
N SER A 68 2.35 -5.44 3.06
CA SER A 68 2.78 -4.48 4.08
C SER A 68 1.54 -3.93 4.76
N ILE A 69 1.51 -3.94 6.09
CA ILE A 69 0.34 -3.57 6.87
C ILE A 69 0.70 -2.40 7.78
N GLY A 70 -0.03 -1.29 7.64
CA GLY A 70 -0.07 -0.22 8.62
C GLY A 70 -1.23 -0.47 9.59
N MET A 71 -0.96 -0.51 10.87
CA MET A 71 -1.96 -0.72 11.92
C MET A 71 -2.11 0.53 12.77
N VAL A 72 -3.35 0.96 12.97
CA VAL A 72 -3.68 2.17 13.74
C VAL A 72 -4.73 1.83 14.77
N PRO A 73 -4.53 2.14 16.05
CA PRO A 73 -5.57 2.03 17.06
C PRO A 73 -6.71 2.99 16.77
N LEU A 74 -7.94 2.48 16.75
CA LEU A 74 -9.14 3.27 16.54
C LEU A 74 -9.72 3.69 17.89
N ASP A 75 -9.45 4.93 18.29
CA ASP A 75 -9.90 5.50 19.56
C ASP A 75 -10.34 6.97 19.41
N ALA A 76 -10.66 7.63 20.51
CA ALA A 76 -11.21 9.00 20.53
C ALA A 76 -10.24 10.09 20.09
N ARG A 77 -8.96 9.79 19.83
CA ARG A 77 -7.98 10.77 19.34
C ARG A 77 -8.25 11.24 17.91
N TRP A 78 -8.94 10.44 17.12
CA TRP A 78 -9.16 10.72 15.72
C TRP A 78 -10.29 11.72 15.51
N SER A 79 -9.96 12.88 14.97
CA SER A 79 -10.92 13.95 14.68
C SER A 79 -11.78 13.68 13.41
N SER A 80 -11.31 12.79 12.53
CA SER A 80 -12.00 12.44 11.30
C SER A 80 -11.48 11.11 10.73
N THR A 81 -12.29 10.50 9.87
CA THR A 81 -11.88 9.32 9.09
C THR A 81 -10.70 9.60 8.17
N ALA A 82 -10.60 10.82 7.64
CA ALA A 82 -9.47 11.23 6.81
C ALA A 82 -8.15 11.24 7.60
N ALA A 83 -8.16 11.76 8.84
CA ALA A 83 -6.98 11.75 9.71
C ALA A 83 -6.55 10.32 10.06
N LEU A 84 -7.51 9.45 10.37
CA LEU A 84 -7.26 8.03 10.62
C LEU A 84 -6.64 7.34 9.40
N GLN A 85 -7.21 7.59 8.22
CA GLN A 85 -6.72 6.99 6.98
C GLN A 85 -5.30 7.47 6.65
N GLN A 86 -5.02 8.75 6.84
CA GLN A 86 -3.66 9.29 6.67
C GLN A 86 -2.65 8.63 7.62
N ALA A 87 -3.03 8.38 8.86
CA ALA A 87 -2.18 7.65 9.82
C ALA A 87 -1.94 6.20 9.37
N ALA A 88 -2.98 5.51 8.89
CA ALA A 88 -2.86 4.16 8.36
C ALA A 88 -1.95 4.10 7.11
N ASP A 89 -2.07 5.06 6.20
CA ASP A 89 -1.21 5.17 5.02
C ASP A 89 0.25 5.42 5.42
N THR A 90 0.48 6.30 6.40
CA THR A 90 1.83 6.57 6.93
C THR A 90 2.44 5.32 7.56
N ALA A 91 1.68 4.59 8.39
CA ALA A 91 2.13 3.34 8.97
C ALA A 91 2.41 2.27 7.90
N CYS A 92 1.55 2.17 6.89
CA CYS A 92 1.75 1.26 5.76
C CYS A 92 3.01 1.61 4.96
N TYR A 93 3.27 2.91 4.78
CA TYR A 93 4.51 3.37 4.15
C TYR A 93 5.74 2.99 4.97
N ALA A 94 5.72 3.19 6.28
CA ALA A 94 6.79 2.78 7.18
C ALA A 94 7.06 1.25 7.10
N ALA A 95 6.01 0.45 6.99
CA ALA A 95 6.15 -0.99 6.74
C ALA A 95 6.82 -1.29 5.39
N LYS A 96 6.50 -0.53 4.34
CA LYS A 96 7.11 -0.66 3.00
C LYS A 96 8.58 -0.24 3.01
N ASP A 97 8.88 0.89 3.66
CA ASP A 97 10.25 1.44 3.76
C ASP A 97 11.15 0.55 4.62
N GLY A 98 10.62 0.00 5.71
CA GLY A 98 11.33 -0.92 6.60
C GLY A 98 11.67 -2.29 5.99
N GLY A 99 11.42 -2.52 4.69
CA GLY A 99 11.77 -3.75 3.98
C GLY A 99 10.57 -4.58 3.51
N ARG A 100 9.36 -4.04 3.54
CA ARG A 100 8.11 -4.68 3.10
C ARG A 100 7.77 -5.96 3.84
N ASN A 101 6.64 -6.55 3.48
CA ASN A 101 6.16 -7.84 4.01
C ASN A 101 6.18 -7.91 5.53
N ARG A 102 5.63 -6.86 6.18
CA ARG A 102 5.62 -6.69 7.64
C ARG A 102 4.46 -5.84 8.10
N VAL A 103 4.27 -5.83 9.42
CA VAL A 103 3.37 -4.92 10.12
C VAL A 103 4.17 -3.74 10.68
N HIS A 104 3.61 -2.54 10.59
CA HIS A 104 4.05 -1.37 11.34
C HIS A 104 2.85 -0.82 12.11
N VAL A 105 3.02 -0.70 13.42
CA VAL A 105 2.01 -0.11 14.31
C VAL A 105 2.26 1.39 14.38
N TRP A 106 1.20 2.16 14.19
CA TRP A 106 1.25 3.60 14.35
C TRP A 106 1.48 4.00 15.81
N PHE A 107 2.41 4.92 16.03
CA PHE A 107 2.62 5.61 17.30
C PHE A 107 2.47 7.12 17.09
N ASP A 108 1.99 7.86 18.12
CA ASP A 108 1.81 9.32 18.01
C ASP A 108 3.12 10.07 17.68
N THR A 109 4.26 9.50 18.02
CA THR A 109 5.59 10.01 17.64
C THR A 109 5.87 9.87 16.15
N ASP A 110 5.20 8.95 15.46
CA ASP A 110 5.42 8.72 14.03
C ASP A 110 4.87 9.85 13.16
N ALA A 111 3.82 10.54 13.62
CA ALA A 111 3.18 11.62 12.86
C ALA A 111 4.14 12.79 12.54
N ALA A 112 4.91 13.21 13.52
CA ALA A 112 5.84 14.34 13.36
C ALA A 112 7.16 13.91 12.71
N VAL A 113 7.62 12.70 13.01
CA VAL A 113 8.89 12.14 12.50
C VAL A 113 8.73 11.66 11.06
N SER A 114 7.64 10.95 10.75
CA SER A 114 7.42 10.42 9.41
C SER A 114 7.13 11.49 8.36
N ALA A 115 6.32 12.51 8.69
CA ALA A 115 6.06 13.60 7.75
C ALA A 115 7.35 14.35 7.39
N ARG A 116 8.19 14.60 8.39
CA ARG A 116 9.45 15.32 8.21
C ARG A 116 10.54 14.48 7.55
N GLN A 117 10.64 13.21 7.89
CA GLN A 117 11.57 12.29 7.24
C GLN A 117 11.16 11.99 5.80
N PHE A 118 9.86 11.84 5.54
CA PHE A 118 9.32 11.64 4.20
C PHE A 118 9.63 12.82 3.29
N GLU A 119 9.36 14.04 3.76
CA GLU A 119 9.60 15.28 3.00
C GLU A 119 11.09 15.49 2.70
N VAL A 120 11.94 15.34 3.70
CA VAL A 120 13.40 15.48 3.55
C VAL A 120 13.97 14.38 2.64
N GLN A 121 13.55 13.15 2.81
CA GLN A 121 14.06 12.02 2.03
C GLN A 121 13.62 12.09 0.56
N TRP A 122 12.37 12.49 0.29
CA TRP A 122 11.90 12.68 -1.09
C TRP A 122 12.54 13.88 -1.76
N THR A 123 12.70 14.99 -1.05
CA THR A 123 13.40 16.17 -1.57
C THR A 123 14.82 15.81 -1.98
N SER A 124 15.58 15.18 -1.10
CA SER A 124 16.95 14.74 -1.40
C SER A 124 17.03 13.75 -2.57
N ARG A 125 16.10 12.78 -2.63
CA ARG A 125 16.05 11.81 -3.75
C ARG A 125 15.69 12.45 -5.08
N ILE A 126 14.78 13.43 -5.08
CA ILE A 126 14.41 14.17 -6.28
C ILE A 126 15.58 15.04 -6.74
N GLU A 127 16.25 15.74 -5.83
CA GLU A 127 17.45 16.54 -6.14
C GLU A 127 18.56 15.66 -6.72
N GLN A 128 18.88 14.56 -6.06
CA GLN A 128 19.85 13.59 -6.59
C GLN A 128 19.45 13.04 -7.97
N ALA A 129 18.18 12.73 -8.17
CA ALA A 129 17.70 12.23 -9.46
C ALA A 129 17.76 13.29 -10.58
N LEU A 130 17.62 14.57 -10.25
CA LEU A 130 17.85 15.67 -11.17
C LEU A 130 19.34 15.82 -11.52
N ASP A 131 20.20 15.75 -10.51
CA ASP A 131 21.65 15.90 -10.69
C ASP A 131 22.28 14.74 -11.47
N THR A 132 21.67 13.55 -11.39
CA THR A 132 22.17 12.34 -12.06
C THR A 132 21.41 11.96 -13.33
N ASP A 133 20.54 12.83 -13.85
CA ASP A 133 19.67 12.51 -15.00
C ASP A 133 18.91 11.19 -14.84
N ALA A 134 18.50 10.88 -13.60
CA ALA A 134 17.82 9.64 -13.28
C ALA A 134 16.32 9.63 -13.63
N PHE A 135 15.76 10.75 -14.08
CA PHE A 135 14.39 10.80 -14.56
C PHE A 135 14.27 10.31 -16.00
N VAL A 136 13.23 9.51 -16.25
CA VAL A 136 12.89 9.00 -17.58
C VAL A 136 11.41 9.30 -17.87
N LEU A 137 11.17 9.82 -19.06
CA LEU A 137 9.81 10.01 -19.56
C LEU A 137 9.35 8.75 -20.29
N PHE A 138 8.19 8.27 -19.94
CA PHE A 138 7.45 7.25 -20.65
C PHE A 138 6.19 7.87 -21.25
N ALA A 139 5.77 7.39 -22.39
CA ALA A 139 4.51 7.75 -22.99
C ALA A 139 3.62 6.53 -23.11
N GLN A 140 2.41 6.61 -22.57
CA GLN A 140 1.38 5.60 -22.73
C GLN A 140 0.37 6.10 -23.77
N ARG A 141 0.24 5.38 -24.87
CA ARG A 141 -0.69 5.76 -25.94
C ARG A 141 -2.13 5.58 -25.46
N ILE A 142 -2.93 6.63 -25.65
CA ILE A 142 -4.38 6.59 -25.43
C ILE A 142 -5.04 6.28 -26.77
N VAL A 143 -5.78 5.19 -26.84
CA VAL A 143 -6.50 4.78 -28.06
C VAL A 143 -7.98 5.08 -27.85
N ALA A 144 -8.53 5.88 -28.78
CA ALA A 144 -9.97 6.16 -28.79
C ALA A 144 -10.75 4.88 -29.13
N GLN A 145 -11.78 4.59 -28.36
CA GLN A 145 -12.66 3.43 -28.62
C GLN A 145 -13.65 3.68 -29.80
N ARG A 146 -13.78 4.93 -30.22
CA ARG A 146 -14.64 5.28 -31.39
C ARG A 146 -13.77 5.54 -32.61
N THR A 147 -14.18 4.99 -33.75
CA THR A 147 -13.55 5.23 -35.03
C THR A 147 -13.75 6.71 -35.45
N GLY A 148 -12.67 7.39 -35.85
CA GLY A 148 -12.71 8.76 -36.36
C GLY A 148 -12.01 9.83 -35.53
N ALA A 149 -11.44 9.50 -34.38
CA ALA A 149 -10.59 10.44 -33.64
C ALA A 149 -9.22 10.55 -34.32
N ALA A 150 -8.98 11.70 -34.99
CA ALA A 150 -7.68 12.01 -35.56
C ALA A 150 -6.77 12.60 -34.48
N GLY A 151 -5.53 12.11 -34.38
CA GLY A 151 -4.50 12.65 -33.50
C GLY A 151 -3.83 11.58 -32.63
N LEU A 152 -2.59 11.85 -32.25
CA LEU A 152 -1.86 11.05 -31.26
C LEU A 152 -2.18 11.61 -29.89
N HIS A 153 -2.84 10.80 -29.07
CA HIS A 153 -3.06 11.10 -27.66
C HIS A 153 -2.20 10.16 -26.83
N ALA A 154 -1.45 10.71 -25.88
CA ALA A 154 -0.63 9.94 -24.98
C ALA A 154 -0.61 10.60 -23.59
N GLU A 155 -0.59 9.79 -22.55
CA GLU A 155 -0.24 10.22 -21.22
C GLU A 155 1.28 10.15 -21.06
N VAL A 156 1.89 11.21 -20.55
CA VAL A 156 3.31 11.25 -20.24
C VAL A 156 3.51 10.93 -18.78
N LEU A 157 4.30 9.91 -18.52
CA LEU A 157 4.60 9.41 -17.17
C LEU A 157 6.07 9.65 -16.87
N LEU A 158 6.34 10.40 -15.80
CA LEU A 158 7.68 10.55 -15.26
C LEU A 158 8.02 9.35 -14.38
N ARG A 159 9.19 8.78 -14.55
CA ARG A 159 9.74 7.70 -13.72
C ARG A 159 11.14 8.06 -13.28
N MET A 160 11.44 7.76 -12.03
CA MET A 160 12.78 7.82 -11.48
C MET A 160 13.39 6.41 -11.56
N ARG A 161 14.59 6.29 -12.11
CA ARG A 161 15.32 5.02 -12.11
C ARG A 161 15.67 4.65 -10.68
N ALA A 162 15.45 3.38 -10.31
CA ALA A 162 16.02 2.83 -9.10
C ALA A 162 17.51 2.53 -9.36
N GLU A 163 18.35 2.82 -8.39
CA GLU A 163 19.72 2.34 -8.36
C GLU A 163 19.78 0.81 -8.25
#